data_cfbaff83f21520de5ab8e76867595f62
#
_entry.id   cfbaff83f21520de5ab8e76867595f62
#
_cell.length_a   1.000
_cell.length_b   1.000
_cell.length_c   1.000
_cell.angle_alpha   90.00
_cell.angle_beta   90.00
_cell.angle_gamma   90.00
#
_symmetry.space_group_name_H-M   'P 1'
#
loop_
_entity.id
_entity.type
_entity.pdbx_description
1 polymer ?
#
loop_
_entity_poly.entity_id
_entity_poly.type
_entity_poly.pdbx_seq_one_letter_code
_entity_poly.pdbx_strand_id
1 'polypeptide(L)'
;MSRVLGVLGGMGPAATLDFLSKLQALTPAERDQNHIRVIVDINPQVPDRNDPFARPGPVLAEMAGGLQGAGAQVLAIACNTAHVHADLISRASGLPLVDMIETASRAARDTGARRAGVLGTRDAVRLYHEYIAAQGMGLVTLPRDDQARFMDLLARIKAGDVGPAVREGMAQLADVLVREGAGAVIAGCTEVPLVLDPGDVRAPLIDAGEELARRCVSVCLGLEPLPQGR
;
A
#
# COMPACT_ATOMS: atom_id res chain seq x y z
N MET A 1 -14.77 -21.06 -8.54
CA MET A 1 -15.01 -19.67 -8.97
C MET A 1 -14.10 -18.77 -8.14
N SER A 2 -13.48 -17.77 -8.75
CA SER A 2 -12.68 -16.78 -8.03
C SER A 2 -13.56 -15.92 -7.11
N ARG A 3 -12.97 -15.44 -6.00
CA ARG A 3 -13.66 -14.49 -5.12
C ARG A 3 -13.69 -13.11 -5.76
N VAL A 4 -14.70 -12.31 -5.39
CA VAL A 4 -14.85 -10.93 -5.84
C VAL A 4 -14.06 -10.01 -4.90
N LEU A 5 -13.09 -9.26 -5.45
CA LEU A 5 -12.30 -8.29 -4.70
C LEU A 5 -13.02 -6.94 -4.65
N GLY A 6 -13.17 -6.37 -3.45
CA GLY A 6 -13.58 -4.99 -3.24
C GLY A 6 -12.35 -4.12 -2.96
N VAL A 7 -12.18 -3.01 -3.67
CA VAL A 7 -11.04 -2.10 -3.51
C VAL A 7 -11.50 -0.74 -3.02
N LEU A 8 -11.01 -0.34 -1.84
CA LEU A 8 -11.12 1.04 -1.36
C LEU A 8 -9.97 1.85 -1.96
N GLY A 9 -10.29 2.75 -2.87
CA GLY A 9 -9.34 3.58 -3.63
C GLY A 9 -9.60 5.08 -3.51
N GLY A 10 -8.89 5.87 -4.32
CA GLY A 10 -9.05 7.33 -4.38
C GLY A 10 -8.12 8.12 -3.45
N MET A 11 -7.20 7.44 -2.76
CA MET A 11 -6.35 8.02 -1.73
C MET A 11 -4.82 7.99 -2.01
N GLY A 12 -4.22 8.22 -3.18
CA GLY A 12 -4.78 8.93 -4.30
C GLY A 12 -5.35 8.10 -5.48
N PRO A 13 -5.98 8.83 -6.37
CA PRO A 13 -6.54 8.24 -7.58
C PRO A 13 -5.49 7.60 -8.50
N ALA A 14 -4.39 8.29 -8.79
CA ALA A 14 -3.32 7.76 -9.65
C ALA A 14 -2.71 6.46 -9.09
N ALA A 15 -2.43 6.41 -7.79
CA ALA A 15 -1.94 5.21 -7.13
C ALA A 15 -2.97 4.06 -7.13
N THR A 16 -4.26 4.39 -7.11
CA THR A 16 -5.32 3.38 -7.24
C THR A 16 -5.34 2.76 -8.64
N LEU A 17 -5.18 3.57 -9.69
CA LEU A 17 -5.10 3.08 -11.07
C LEU A 17 -3.84 2.22 -11.28
N ASP A 18 -2.71 2.61 -10.72
CA ASP A 18 -1.48 1.82 -10.73
C ASP A 18 -1.67 0.47 -10.04
N PHE A 19 -2.30 0.44 -8.85
CA PHE A 19 -2.66 -0.80 -8.16
C PHE A 19 -3.54 -1.72 -9.02
N LEU A 20 -4.56 -1.17 -9.69
CA LEU A 20 -5.45 -1.95 -10.57
C LEU A 20 -4.71 -2.51 -11.78
N SER A 21 -3.80 -1.74 -12.37
CA SER A 21 -2.93 -2.19 -13.46
C SER A 21 -2.05 -3.37 -13.02
N LYS A 22 -1.42 -3.27 -11.84
CA LYS A 22 -0.62 -4.35 -11.24
C LYS A 22 -1.47 -5.59 -10.96
N LEU A 23 -2.67 -5.41 -10.42
CA LEU A 23 -3.62 -6.49 -10.15
C LEU A 23 -3.97 -7.25 -11.43
N GLN A 24 -4.24 -6.54 -12.52
CA GLN A 24 -4.51 -7.12 -13.83
C GLN A 24 -3.28 -7.88 -14.36
N ALA A 25 -2.11 -7.26 -14.34
CA ALA A 25 -0.87 -7.85 -14.86
C ALA A 25 -0.45 -9.12 -14.09
N LEU A 26 -0.71 -9.18 -12.80
CA LEU A 26 -0.37 -10.31 -11.94
C LEU A 26 -1.43 -11.43 -11.96
N THR A 27 -2.60 -11.20 -12.53
CA THR A 27 -3.62 -12.25 -12.67
C THR A 27 -3.24 -13.19 -13.82
N PRO A 28 -3.03 -14.50 -13.57
CA PRO A 28 -2.73 -15.47 -14.63
C PRO A 28 -3.99 -15.75 -15.44
N ALA A 29 -4.20 -15.00 -16.51
CA ALA A 29 -5.38 -15.08 -17.36
C ALA A 29 -5.00 -15.18 -18.84
N GLU A 30 -5.53 -16.19 -19.53
CA GLU A 30 -5.40 -16.34 -20.98
C GLU A 30 -6.56 -15.65 -21.75
N ARG A 31 -7.64 -15.33 -21.05
CA ARG A 31 -8.87 -14.71 -21.57
C ARG A 31 -9.46 -13.78 -20.51
N ASP A 32 -10.25 -12.80 -20.91
CA ASP A 32 -10.92 -11.85 -20.01
C ASP A 32 -11.69 -12.56 -18.89
N GLN A 33 -12.34 -13.69 -19.18
CA GLN A 33 -13.14 -14.45 -18.23
C GLN A 33 -12.31 -15.17 -17.15
N ASN A 34 -11.00 -15.25 -17.30
CA ASN A 34 -10.08 -15.82 -16.31
C ASN A 34 -9.60 -14.79 -15.28
N HIS A 35 -9.78 -13.49 -15.56
CA HIS A 35 -9.44 -12.46 -14.57
C HIS A 35 -10.32 -12.53 -13.33
N ILE A 36 -9.80 -12.09 -12.19
CA ILE A 36 -10.58 -11.92 -10.98
C ILE A 36 -11.58 -10.77 -11.16
N ARG A 37 -12.80 -10.94 -10.65
CA ARG A 37 -13.78 -9.85 -10.63
C ARG A 37 -13.42 -8.85 -9.56
N VAL A 38 -13.39 -7.55 -9.92
CA VAL A 38 -13.04 -6.45 -9.02
C VAL A 38 -14.17 -5.44 -9.00
N ILE A 39 -14.54 -4.98 -7.80
CA ILE A 39 -15.44 -3.85 -7.56
C ILE A 39 -14.59 -2.77 -6.91
N VAL A 40 -14.58 -1.56 -7.46
CA VAL A 40 -13.70 -0.47 -7.00
C VAL A 40 -14.52 0.74 -6.64
N ASP A 41 -14.29 1.29 -5.46
CA ASP A 41 -14.77 2.61 -5.08
C ASP A 41 -13.57 3.57 -5.06
N ILE A 42 -13.51 4.47 -6.06
CA ILE A 42 -12.48 5.52 -6.15
C ILE A 42 -13.07 6.80 -5.59
N ASN A 43 -12.89 7.03 -4.29
CA ASN A 43 -13.40 8.20 -3.60
C ASN A 43 -12.27 9.19 -3.24
N PRO A 44 -11.97 10.21 -4.07
CA PRO A 44 -10.96 11.21 -3.76
C PRO A 44 -11.41 12.20 -2.68
N GLN A 45 -12.67 12.16 -2.24
CA GLN A 45 -13.22 13.03 -1.20
C GLN A 45 -13.04 12.46 0.21
N VAL A 46 -12.41 11.28 0.36
CA VAL A 46 -11.99 10.77 1.68
C VAL A 46 -11.10 11.83 2.35
N PRO A 47 -11.43 12.31 3.56
CA PRO A 47 -10.65 13.34 4.26
C PRO A 47 -9.16 12.99 4.36
N ASP A 48 -8.30 14.00 4.43
CA ASP A 48 -6.85 13.76 4.45
C ASP A 48 -6.46 12.90 5.66
N ARG A 49 -5.79 11.78 5.38
CA ARG A 49 -5.33 10.80 6.40
C ARG A 49 -4.14 11.31 7.21
N ASN A 50 -3.51 12.42 6.76
CA ASN A 50 -2.38 13.05 7.47
C ASN A 50 -2.81 14.29 8.27
N ASP A 51 -4.05 14.74 8.14
CA ASP A 51 -4.62 15.83 8.95
C ASP A 51 -5.14 15.24 10.28
N PRO A 52 -4.57 15.64 11.44
CA PRO A 52 -4.98 15.12 12.75
C PRO A 52 -6.42 15.49 13.13
N PHE A 53 -7.03 16.47 12.47
CA PHE A 53 -8.41 16.89 12.70
C PHE A 53 -9.40 16.24 11.74
N ALA A 54 -8.93 15.64 10.65
CA ALA A 54 -9.77 14.95 9.70
C ALA A 54 -10.31 13.61 10.26
N ARG A 55 -11.46 13.19 9.79
CA ARG A 55 -12.11 11.95 10.21
C ARG A 55 -12.40 11.05 8.99
N PRO A 56 -11.38 10.41 8.39
CA PRO A 56 -11.57 9.53 7.24
C PRO A 56 -12.30 8.22 7.59
N GLY A 57 -12.21 7.75 8.84
CA GLY A 57 -12.76 6.46 9.27
C GLY A 57 -14.23 6.22 8.89
N PRO A 58 -15.18 7.11 9.21
CA PRO A 58 -16.59 6.92 8.85
C PRO A 58 -16.82 6.78 7.34
N VAL A 59 -16.14 7.58 6.52
CA VAL A 59 -16.24 7.50 5.04
C VAL A 59 -15.69 6.17 4.54
N LEU A 60 -14.56 5.71 5.07
CA LEU A 60 -13.98 4.42 4.72
C LEU A 60 -14.87 3.24 5.12
N ALA A 61 -15.55 3.34 6.27
CA ALA A 61 -16.51 2.35 6.72
C ALA A 61 -17.73 2.28 5.79
N GLU A 62 -18.25 3.44 5.35
CA GLU A 62 -19.34 3.52 4.36
C GLU A 62 -18.94 2.91 3.01
N MET A 63 -17.75 3.25 2.49
CA MET A 63 -17.22 2.65 1.26
C MET A 63 -17.14 1.12 1.38
N ALA A 64 -16.65 0.61 2.51
CA ALA A 64 -16.54 -0.83 2.75
C ALA A 64 -17.91 -1.53 2.76
N GLY A 65 -18.92 -0.93 3.39
CA GLY A 65 -20.30 -1.40 3.37
C GLY A 65 -20.89 -1.37 1.96
N GLY A 66 -20.62 -0.32 1.18
CA GLY A 66 -21.04 -0.20 -0.22
C GLY A 66 -20.42 -1.31 -1.10
N LEU A 67 -19.13 -1.59 -0.94
CA LEU A 67 -18.46 -2.67 -1.65
C LEU A 67 -19.03 -4.05 -1.28
N GLN A 68 -19.29 -4.30 0.00
CA GLN A 68 -19.94 -5.52 0.46
C GLN A 68 -21.34 -5.67 -0.15
N GLY A 69 -22.16 -4.60 -0.12
CA GLY A 69 -23.49 -4.57 -0.73
C GLY A 69 -23.46 -4.79 -2.25
N ALA A 70 -22.40 -4.39 -2.95
CA ALA A 70 -22.18 -4.65 -4.36
C ALA A 70 -21.69 -6.08 -4.66
N GLY A 71 -21.40 -6.89 -3.63
CA GLY A 71 -21.04 -8.30 -3.77
C GLY A 71 -19.55 -8.61 -3.64
N ALA A 72 -18.74 -7.69 -3.10
CA ALA A 72 -17.37 -8.01 -2.71
C ALA A 72 -17.34 -9.09 -1.62
N GLN A 73 -16.33 -9.94 -1.64
CA GLN A 73 -16.14 -11.08 -0.73
C GLN A 73 -14.84 -10.97 0.08
N VAL A 74 -13.94 -10.11 -0.38
CA VAL A 74 -12.67 -9.77 0.29
C VAL A 74 -12.33 -8.33 -0.06
N LEU A 75 -11.70 -7.59 0.86
CA LEU A 75 -11.34 -6.19 0.68
C LEU A 75 -9.84 -5.99 0.54
N ALA A 76 -9.48 -4.92 -0.16
CA ALA A 76 -8.15 -4.32 -0.16
C ALA A 76 -8.27 -2.79 -0.07
N ILE A 77 -7.27 -2.15 0.56
CA ILE A 77 -7.17 -0.69 0.65
C ILE A 77 -5.93 -0.26 -0.14
N ALA A 78 -6.11 0.47 -1.24
CA ALA A 78 -5.01 0.97 -2.08
C ALA A 78 -4.36 2.23 -1.46
N CYS A 79 -4.04 2.18 -0.15
CA CYS A 79 -3.44 3.28 0.59
C CYS A 79 -2.83 2.78 1.90
N ASN A 80 -1.52 2.99 2.11
CA ASN A 80 -0.85 2.58 3.36
C ASN A 80 -1.44 3.27 4.59
N THR A 81 -1.52 4.59 4.60
CA THR A 81 -1.99 5.37 5.77
C THR A 81 -3.42 5.02 6.18
N ALA A 82 -4.30 4.66 5.23
CA ALA A 82 -5.67 4.29 5.54
C ALA A 82 -5.81 2.99 6.36
N HIS A 83 -4.75 2.17 6.42
CA HIS A 83 -4.72 0.96 7.26
C HIS A 83 -4.81 1.23 8.77
N VAL A 84 -4.63 2.48 9.23
CA VAL A 84 -4.98 2.91 10.59
C VAL A 84 -6.46 2.59 10.90
N HIS A 85 -7.31 2.53 9.88
CA HIS A 85 -8.74 2.24 10.00
C HIS A 85 -9.12 0.81 9.60
N ALA A 86 -8.15 -0.10 9.43
CA ALA A 86 -8.39 -1.47 8.94
C ALA A 86 -9.44 -2.24 9.76
N ASP A 87 -9.39 -2.14 11.09
CA ASP A 87 -10.35 -2.78 11.98
C ASP A 87 -11.77 -2.21 11.84
N LEU A 88 -11.90 -0.89 11.67
CA LEU A 88 -13.20 -0.25 11.45
C LEU A 88 -13.81 -0.69 10.12
N ILE A 89 -12.99 -0.73 9.06
CA ILE A 89 -13.38 -1.17 7.70
C ILE A 89 -13.85 -2.62 7.71
N SER A 90 -13.07 -3.51 8.34
CA SER A 90 -13.41 -4.94 8.43
C SER A 90 -14.70 -5.16 9.23
N ARG A 91 -14.87 -4.46 10.37
CA ARG A 91 -16.12 -4.54 11.16
C ARG A 91 -17.32 -3.99 10.42
N ALA A 92 -17.18 -2.89 9.69
CA ALA A 92 -18.30 -2.25 8.98
C ALA A 92 -18.84 -3.11 7.82
N SER A 93 -17.96 -3.83 7.14
CA SER A 93 -18.33 -4.70 6.01
C SER A 93 -18.56 -6.16 6.41
N GLY A 94 -18.01 -6.62 7.53
CA GLY A 94 -17.95 -8.04 7.89
C GLY A 94 -17.06 -8.87 6.96
N LEU A 95 -16.25 -8.23 6.09
CA LEU A 95 -15.40 -8.90 5.11
C LEU A 95 -13.94 -8.99 5.57
N PRO A 96 -13.23 -10.07 5.20
CA PRO A 96 -11.79 -10.16 5.40
C PRO A 96 -11.07 -9.10 4.57
N LEU A 97 -10.00 -8.52 5.14
CA LEU A 97 -9.16 -7.50 4.52
C LEU A 97 -7.77 -8.06 4.24
N VAL A 98 -7.30 -7.96 2.99
CA VAL A 98 -5.90 -8.21 2.66
C VAL A 98 -5.08 -7.00 3.10
N ASP A 99 -4.20 -7.21 4.09
CA ASP A 99 -3.43 -6.13 4.71
C ASP A 99 -2.15 -5.83 3.92
N MET A 100 -2.04 -4.59 3.42
CA MET A 100 -0.89 -4.09 2.67
C MET A 100 0.36 -4.01 3.56
N ILE A 101 0.22 -3.58 4.81
CA ILE A 101 1.36 -3.36 5.71
C ILE A 101 2.01 -4.70 6.08
N GLU A 102 1.16 -5.69 6.41
CA GLU A 102 1.62 -7.07 6.67
C GLU A 102 2.30 -7.65 5.43
N THR A 103 1.67 -7.51 4.26
CA THR A 103 2.15 -8.10 3.02
C THR A 103 3.52 -7.53 2.62
N ALA A 104 3.68 -6.20 2.63
CA ALA A 104 4.95 -5.55 2.33
C ALA A 104 6.03 -5.86 3.38
N SER A 105 5.67 -5.98 4.66
CA SER A 105 6.64 -6.35 5.71
C SER A 105 7.16 -7.78 5.54
N ARG A 106 6.30 -8.71 5.13
CA ARG A 106 6.70 -10.09 4.78
C ARG A 106 7.63 -10.11 3.56
N ALA A 107 7.29 -9.38 2.51
CA ALA A 107 8.13 -9.28 1.31
C ALA A 107 9.52 -8.71 1.65
N ALA A 108 9.60 -7.71 2.52
CA ALA A 108 10.88 -7.18 2.99
C ALA A 108 11.70 -8.23 3.77
N ARG A 109 11.08 -9.02 4.64
CA ARG A 109 11.74 -10.15 5.33
C ARG A 109 12.29 -11.18 4.34
N ASP A 110 11.52 -11.49 3.31
CA ASP A 110 11.85 -12.54 2.34
C ASP A 110 13.05 -12.16 1.46
N THR A 111 13.47 -10.88 1.45
CA THR A 111 14.77 -10.46 0.88
C THR A 111 15.98 -10.89 1.70
N GLY A 112 15.78 -11.36 2.94
CA GLY A 112 16.86 -11.66 3.90
C GLY A 112 17.40 -10.45 4.65
N ALA A 113 16.82 -9.26 4.46
CA ALA A 113 17.23 -8.04 5.15
C ALA A 113 16.96 -8.13 6.66
N ARG A 114 17.91 -7.67 7.47
CA ARG A 114 17.73 -7.59 8.93
C ARG A 114 17.02 -6.30 9.37
N ARG A 115 17.02 -5.29 8.53
CA ARG A 115 16.41 -3.98 8.77
C ARG A 115 15.75 -3.50 7.49
N ALA A 116 14.53 -2.98 7.61
CA ALA A 116 13.78 -2.39 6.50
C ALA A 116 13.62 -0.88 6.70
N GLY A 117 13.91 -0.11 5.65
CA GLY A 117 13.59 1.31 5.56
C GLY A 117 12.18 1.52 5.02
N VAL A 118 11.49 2.57 5.42
CA VAL A 118 10.14 2.88 4.93
C VAL A 118 10.08 4.30 4.39
N LEU A 119 9.78 4.44 3.09
CA LEU A 119 9.39 5.69 2.45
C LEU A 119 7.87 5.86 2.59
N GLY A 120 7.44 6.54 3.65
CA GLY A 120 6.02 6.67 3.97
C GLY A 120 5.70 7.90 4.81
N THR A 121 4.41 8.18 4.95
CA THR A 121 3.94 9.19 5.90
C THR A 121 4.23 8.74 7.33
N ARG A 122 4.21 9.67 8.29
CA ARG A 122 4.48 9.35 9.71
C ARG A 122 3.56 8.25 10.23
N ASP A 123 2.29 8.27 9.87
CA ASP A 123 1.32 7.28 10.34
C ASP A 123 1.51 5.92 9.64
N ALA A 124 1.88 5.90 8.36
CA ALA A 124 2.28 4.67 7.69
C ALA A 124 3.53 4.06 8.35
N VAL A 125 4.57 4.87 8.62
CA VAL A 125 5.79 4.42 9.30
C VAL A 125 5.49 3.82 10.69
N ARG A 126 4.54 4.40 11.45
CA ARG A 126 4.10 3.84 12.75
C ARG A 126 3.46 2.46 12.58
N LEU A 127 2.59 2.28 11.58
CA LEU A 127 2.01 0.96 11.27
C LEU A 127 3.11 -0.06 10.95
N TYR A 128 4.04 0.31 10.06
CA TYR A 128 5.14 -0.57 9.69
C TYR A 128 6.03 -0.98 10.86
N HIS A 129 6.16 -0.14 11.89
CA HIS A 129 6.99 -0.45 13.06
C HIS A 129 6.59 -1.78 13.73
N GLU A 130 5.30 -1.97 13.99
CA GLU A 130 4.79 -3.18 14.63
C GLU A 130 4.94 -4.41 13.72
N TYR A 131 4.59 -4.28 12.45
CA TYR A 131 4.64 -5.38 11.49
C TYR A 131 6.06 -5.82 11.16
N ILE A 132 7.01 -4.88 11.00
CA ILE A 132 8.43 -5.16 10.78
C ILE A 132 9.03 -5.85 12.01
N ALA A 133 8.71 -5.38 13.21
CA ALA A 133 9.13 -6.02 14.46
C ALA A 133 8.58 -7.44 14.58
N ALA A 134 7.33 -7.67 14.21
CA ALA A 134 6.71 -9.00 14.18
C ALA A 134 7.39 -9.96 13.19
N GLN A 135 8.08 -9.45 12.15
CA GLN A 135 8.92 -10.24 11.25
C GLN A 135 10.35 -10.45 11.77
N GLY A 136 10.66 -10.01 12.98
CA GLY A 136 12.01 -10.11 13.57
C GLY A 136 13.04 -9.14 12.95
N MET A 137 12.56 -8.08 12.27
CA MET A 137 13.41 -7.06 11.63
C MET A 137 13.44 -5.75 12.42
N GLY A 138 14.50 -4.96 12.22
CA GLY A 138 14.57 -3.58 12.68
C GLY A 138 13.99 -2.60 11.65
N LEU A 139 13.32 -1.56 12.12
CA LEU A 139 12.88 -0.44 11.28
C LEU A 139 13.98 0.61 11.14
N VAL A 140 14.12 1.15 9.94
CA VAL A 140 14.92 2.36 9.64
C VAL A 140 13.95 3.44 9.16
N THR A 141 14.08 4.65 9.70
CA THR A 141 13.24 5.79 9.36
C THR A 141 14.07 6.94 8.84
N LEU A 142 13.47 7.80 8.03
CA LEU A 142 14.11 9.04 7.60
C LEU A 142 14.37 9.96 8.80
N PRO A 143 15.52 10.67 8.84
CA PRO A 143 15.72 11.81 9.71
C PRO A 143 14.64 12.87 9.53
N ARG A 144 14.45 13.74 10.53
CA ARG A 144 13.35 14.71 10.57
C ARG A 144 13.25 15.59 9.30
N ASP A 145 14.39 16.11 8.84
CA ASP A 145 14.43 17.03 7.70
C ASP A 145 14.17 16.26 6.38
N ASP A 146 14.72 15.06 6.24
CA ASP A 146 14.45 14.18 5.11
C ASP A 146 12.98 13.70 5.09
N GLN A 147 12.38 13.48 6.26
CA GLN A 147 10.94 13.19 6.36
C GLN A 147 10.08 14.38 5.91
N ALA A 148 10.48 15.61 6.19
CA ALA A 148 9.79 16.80 5.69
C ALA A 148 9.93 16.90 4.16
N ARG A 149 11.14 16.69 3.63
CA ARG A 149 11.40 16.63 2.18
C ARG A 149 10.57 15.54 1.49
N PHE A 150 10.43 14.38 2.13
CA PHE A 150 9.54 13.30 1.62
C PHE A 150 8.10 13.79 1.46
N MET A 151 7.56 14.48 2.46
CA MET A 151 6.19 15.00 2.41
C MET A 151 6.01 16.05 1.31
N ASP A 152 7.01 16.90 1.07
CA ASP A 152 6.98 17.89 -0.02
C ASP A 152 7.00 17.20 -1.40
N LEU A 153 7.85 16.18 -1.59
CA LEU A 153 7.87 15.40 -2.82
C LEU A 153 6.55 14.64 -3.02
N LEU A 154 6.01 14.06 -1.96
CA LEU A 154 4.71 13.38 -2.01
C LEU A 154 3.57 14.32 -2.43
N ALA A 155 3.56 15.56 -1.93
CA ALA A 155 2.58 16.57 -2.33
C ALA A 155 2.69 16.90 -3.83
N ARG A 156 3.90 17.02 -4.36
CA ARG A 156 4.17 17.23 -5.80
C ARG A 156 3.66 16.06 -6.64
N ILE A 157 3.94 14.81 -6.24
CA ILE A 157 3.46 13.60 -6.95
C ILE A 157 1.93 13.60 -7.00
N LYS A 158 1.27 13.88 -5.88
CA LYS A 158 -0.20 13.97 -5.81
C LYS A 158 -0.78 15.10 -6.68
N ALA A 159 -0.01 16.15 -6.93
CA ALA A 159 -0.36 17.22 -7.86
C ALA A 159 -0.03 16.88 -9.33
N GLY A 160 0.47 15.68 -9.62
CA GLY A 160 0.78 15.21 -10.97
C GLY A 160 2.22 15.45 -11.44
N ASP A 161 3.11 15.96 -10.56
CA ASP A 161 4.52 16.13 -10.89
C ASP A 161 5.29 14.82 -10.66
N VAL A 162 5.52 14.10 -11.74
CA VAL A 162 6.33 12.86 -11.76
C VAL A 162 7.64 13.05 -12.55
N GLY A 163 8.10 14.28 -12.66
CA GLY A 163 9.27 14.65 -13.43
C GLY A 163 10.61 14.20 -12.80
N PRO A 164 11.72 14.36 -13.55
CA PRO A 164 13.04 13.88 -13.14
C PRO A 164 13.51 14.39 -11.77
N ALA A 165 13.20 15.64 -11.42
CA ALA A 165 13.59 16.21 -10.13
C ALA A 165 12.89 15.54 -8.93
N VAL A 166 11.63 15.10 -9.10
CA VAL A 166 10.90 14.36 -8.06
C VAL A 166 11.46 12.96 -7.94
N ARG A 167 11.70 12.28 -9.08
CA ARG A 167 12.35 10.95 -9.12
C ARG A 167 13.70 10.95 -8.42
N GLU A 168 14.59 11.89 -8.79
CA GLU A 168 15.90 12.03 -8.18
C GLU A 168 15.81 12.31 -6.66
N GLY A 169 14.90 13.22 -6.27
CA GLY A 169 14.66 13.52 -4.86
C GLY A 169 14.21 12.28 -4.07
N MET A 170 13.32 11.47 -4.64
CA MET A 170 12.83 10.24 -3.99
C MET A 170 13.95 9.18 -3.90
N ALA A 171 14.76 9.02 -4.96
CA ALA A 171 15.91 8.12 -4.97
C ALA A 171 16.96 8.51 -3.90
N GLN A 172 17.21 9.81 -3.73
CA GLN A 172 18.10 10.32 -2.67
C GLN A 172 17.60 9.98 -1.27
N LEU A 173 16.28 10.03 -1.04
CA LEU A 173 15.68 9.63 0.24
C LEU A 173 15.78 8.12 0.48
N ALA A 174 15.61 7.30 -0.57
CA ALA A 174 15.87 5.86 -0.47
C ALA A 174 17.35 5.58 -0.10
N ASP A 175 18.29 6.31 -0.72
CA ASP A 175 19.73 6.23 -0.38
C ASP A 175 20.03 6.65 1.07
N VAL A 176 19.30 7.61 1.64
CA VAL A 176 19.40 7.94 3.08
C VAL A 176 19.07 6.72 3.92
N LEU A 177 17.94 6.05 3.67
CA LEU A 177 17.55 4.85 4.42
C LEU A 177 18.60 3.73 4.31
N VAL A 178 19.16 3.53 3.11
CA VAL A 178 20.22 2.53 2.91
C VAL A 178 21.49 2.88 3.70
N ARG A 179 21.91 4.15 3.70
CA ARG A 179 23.05 4.61 4.51
C ARG A 179 22.83 4.46 6.01
N GLU A 180 21.59 4.63 6.48
CA GLU A 180 21.19 4.39 7.86
C GLU A 180 21.06 2.88 8.19
N GLY A 181 21.39 2.00 7.23
CA GLY A 181 21.50 0.56 7.41
C GLY A 181 20.25 -0.23 7.05
N ALA A 182 19.35 0.29 6.23
CA ALA A 182 18.28 -0.50 5.64
C ALA A 182 18.86 -1.48 4.61
N GLY A 183 18.56 -2.76 4.77
CA GLY A 183 18.90 -3.81 3.80
C GLY A 183 17.80 -4.02 2.75
N ALA A 184 16.60 -3.47 2.96
CA ALA A 184 15.51 -3.35 1.99
C ALA A 184 14.77 -2.03 2.24
N VAL A 185 14.13 -1.48 1.20
CA VAL A 185 13.33 -0.24 1.29
C VAL A 185 11.90 -0.57 0.88
N ILE A 186 10.93 -0.22 1.72
CA ILE A 186 9.51 -0.36 1.43
C ILE A 186 8.98 0.98 0.90
N ALA A 187 8.37 0.97 -0.28
CA ALA A 187 7.56 2.07 -0.79
C ALA A 187 6.24 2.12 0.01
N GLY A 188 6.32 2.66 1.23
CA GLY A 188 5.23 2.73 2.22
C GLY A 188 4.24 3.87 1.96
N CYS A 189 4.26 4.44 0.77
CA CYS A 189 3.22 5.28 0.19
C CYS A 189 3.01 4.85 -1.26
N THR A 190 1.78 4.65 -1.65
CA THR A 190 1.42 4.12 -2.97
C THR A 190 1.74 5.06 -4.14
N GLU A 191 2.08 6.31 -3.86
CA GLU A 191 2.59 7.27 -4.83
C GLU A 191 4.09 7.11 -5.13
N VAL A 192 4.87 6.47 -4.23
CA VAL A 192 6.33 6.30 -4.42
C VAL A 192 6.67 5.52 -5.68
N PRO A 193 6.00 4.39 -6.01
CA PRO A 193 6.28 3.64 -7.22
C PRO A 193 5.93 4.37 -8.53
N LEU A 194 5.18 5.49 -8.47
CA LEU A 194 4.91 6.31 -9.66
C LEU A 194 6.17 7.04 -10.15
N VAL A 195 7.19 7.17 -9.31
CA VAL A 195 8.40 7.93 -9.59
C VAL A 195 9.70 7.19 -9.23
N LEU A 196 9.64 6.05 -8.56
CA LEU A 196 10.82 5.32 -8.08
C LEU A 196 10.74 3.87 -8.53
N ASP A 197 11.71 3.44 -9.33
CA ASP A 197 11.83 2.08 -9.81
C ASP A 197 12.89 1.29 -9.01
N PRO A 198 12.85 -0.05 -9.03
CA PRO A 198 13.87 -0.87 -8.35
C PRO A 198 15.31 -0.55 -8.77
N GLY A 199 15.55 -0.10 -10.02
CA GLY A 199 16.87 0.29 -10.52
C GLY A 199 17.41 1.60 -9.95
N ASP A 200 16.58 2.40 -9.28
CA ASP A 200 16.96 3.67 -8.66
C ASP A 200 17.48 3.49 -7.22
N VAL A 201 17.34 2.30 -6.64
CA VAL A 201 17.64 2.02 -5.22
C VAL A 201 18.73 0.95 -5.10
N ARG A 202 19.73 1.16 -4.27
CA ARG A 202 20.84 0.21 -4.06
C ARG A 202 20.49 -1.02 -3.23
N ALA A 203 19.31 -1.05 -2.63
CA ALA A 203 18.76 -2.18 -1.89
C ALA A 203 17.46 -2.64 -2.57
N PRO A 204 16.97 -3.87 -2.32
CA PRO A 204 15.67 -4.29 -2.79
C PRO A 204 14.59 -3.27 -2.45
N LEU A 205 13.86 -2.79 -3.46
CA LEU A 205 12.69 -1.93 -3.31
C LEU A 205 11.43 -2.81 -3.28
N ILE A 206 10.68 -2.70 -2.20
CA ILE A 206 9.42 -3.41 -2.03
C ILE A 206 8.28 -2.45 -2.34
N ASP A 207 7.60 -2.67 -3.45
CA ASP A 207 6.37 -1.96 -3.79
C ASP A 207 5.19 -2.55 -3.02
N ALA A 208 4.72 -1.83 -2.01
CA ALA A 208 3.63 -2.28 -1.16
C ALA A 208 2.32 -2.49 -1.96
N GLY A 209 2.10 -1.71 -3.02
CA GLY A 209 0.95 -1.87 -3.92
C GLY A 209 1.03 -3.14 -4.76
N GLU A 210 2.22 -3.46 -5.29
CA GLU A 210 2.44 -4.69 -6.06
C GLU A 210 2.29 -5.93 -5.18
N GLU A 211 2.88 -5.92 -3.98
CA GLU A 211 2.77 -7.05 -3.06
C GLU A 211 1.32 -7.25 -2.58
N LEU A 212 0.57 -6.17 -2.33
CA LEU A 212 -0.86 -6.25 -2.07
C LEU A 212 -1.60 -6.87 -3.26
N ALA A 213 -1.33 -6.42 -4.49
CA ALA A 213 -1.97 -6.94 -5.70
C ALA A 213 -1.70 -8.44 -5.87
N ARG A 214 -0.45 -8.87 -5.71
CA ARG A 214 -0.03 -10.27 -5.75
C ARG A 214 -0.81 -11.14 -4.76
N ARG A 215 -0.91 -10.69 -3.50
CA ARG A 215 -1.65 -11.41 -2.47
C ARG A 215 -3.15 -11.40 -2.71
N CYS A 216 -3.73 -10.29 -3.18
CA CYS A 216 -5.15 -10.22 -3.57
C CYS A 216 -5.48 -11.25 -4.66
N VAL A 217 -4.64 -11.37 -5.69
CA VAL A 217 -4.79 -12.37 -6.75
C VAL A 217 -4.75 -13.78 -6.16
N SER A 218 -3.74 -14.11 -5.34
CA SER A 218 -3.60 -15.43 -4.72
C SER A 218 -4.82 -15.78 -3.85
N VAL A 219 -5.30 -14.84 -3.02
CA VAL A 219 -6.49 -15.03 -2.17
C VAL A 219 -7.75 -15.20 -3.02
N CYS A 220 -7.95 -14.36 -4.05
CA CYS A 220 -9.14 -14.43 -4.89
C CYS A 220 -9.21 -15.71 -5.72
N LEU A 221 -8.08 -16.21 -6.19
CA LEU A 221 -7.99 -17.48 -6.91
C LEU A 221 -8.04 -18.71 -5.99
N GLY A 222 -8.00 -18.54 -4.66
CA GLY A 222 -8.01 -19.64 -3.71
C GLY A 222 -6.66 -20.34 -3.54
N LEU A 223 -5.57 -19.74 -4.00
CA LEU A 223 -4.20 -20.22 -3.82
C LEU A 223 -3.69 -19.97 -2.40
N GLU A 224 -4.24 -18.94 -1.74
CA GLU A 224 -4.03 -18.65 -0.32
C GLU A 224 -5.36 -18.62 0.44
N PRO A 225 -5.37 -18.94 1.75
CA PRO A 225 -6.56 -18.81 2.57
C PRO A 225 -6.99 -17.34 2.69
N LEU A 226 -8.27 -17.13 3.01
CA LEU A 226 -8.74 -15.79 3.39
C LEU A 226 -7.95 -15.29 4.60
N PRO A 227 -7.62 -14.00 4.65
CA PRO A 227 -7.09 -13.39 5.86
C PRO A 227 -8.02 -13.66 7.04
N GLN A 228 -7.44 -14.03 8.18
CA GLN A 228 -8.25 -14.17 9.40
C GLN A 228 -8.73 -12.78 9.82
N GLY A 229 -9.99 -12.68 10.26
CA GLY A 229 -10.56 -11.43 10.75
C GLY A 229 -9.72 -10.85 11.90
N ARG A 230 -9.60 -9.54 11.90
CA ARG A 230 -8.99 -8.79 13.01
C ARG A 230 -9.97 -8.60 14.14
#